data_c4020d8c3e81c4eb682a105bffbd0684
#
_entry.id   c4020d8c3e81c4eb682a105bffbd0684
#
_cell.length_a   1.000
_cell.length_b   1.000
_cell.length_c   1.000
_cell.angle_alpha   90.00
_cell.angle_beta   90.00
_cell.angle_gamma   90.00
#
_symmetry.space_group_name_H-M   'P 1'
#
loop_
_entity.id
_entity.type
_entity.pdbx_description
1 polymer ?
#
loop_
_entity_poly.entity_id
_entity_poly.type
_entity_poly.pdbx_seq_one_letter_code
_entity_poly.pdbx_strand_id
1 'polypeptide(L)'
;MNYNNTLAPICLFVYARLNETRITVESLQKNSLSADSQLFIFSDGSKNVNDRKRVEAVREYIHQIKGFANIEIYESDVNKGLADSLISGITKIITEYRKVIVLEDDLVLSTNFLDYMNEALTFYEDKKRIFSISGFSFSLKYPKDYKYDVALSLRASSWGWGTWLDRWEPIDWELKSYSSFKWDLLKHIRFNLGGSDLSRMLHRQVKGKIDSWAIRFTYYQYVNNYLDVFPTKSKVINNGFTSESTHTKYKSDRFDTTLDISEQRTFSFLEDIKKEKYITKQFYKHYSFIGRLKDKFSKTSWKINK
;
A
#
# COMPACT_ATOMS: atom_id res chain seq x y z
N MET A 1 4.64 -8.72 -28.40
CA MET A 1 5.19 -9.46 -27.24
C MET A 1 4.02 -9.93 -26.40
N ASN A 2 3.93 -11.23 -26.07
CA ASN A 2 2.87 -11.76 -25.19
C ASN A 2 3.19 -11.36 -23.74
N TYR A 3 2.58 -10.30 -23.25
CA TYR A 3 2.76 -9.78 -21.88
C TYR A 3 2.08 -10.65 -20.79
N ASN A 4 1.34 -11.70 -21.19
CA ASN A 4 0.47 -12.46 -20.29
C ASN A 4 1.17 -13.40 -19.29
N ASN A 5 2.51 -13.48 -19.28
CA ASN A 5 3.23 -14.39 -18.37
C ASN A 5 4.48 -13.77 -17.71
N THR A 6 4.62 -12.45 -17.73
CA THR A 6 5.75 -11.78 -17.08
C THR A 6 5.37 -11.34 -15.66
N LEU A 7 6.30 -11.50 -14.72
CA LEU A 7 6.14 -10.99 -13.37
C LEU A 7 5.95 -9.47 -13.38
N ALA A 8 5.13 -8.97 -12.47
CA ALA A 8 4.96 -7.53 -12.31
C ALA A 8 6.26 -6.92 -11.77
N PRO A 9 6.76 -5.82 -12.36
CA PRO A 9 7.92 -5.11 -11.83
C PRO A 9 7.62 -4.54 -10.45
N ILE A 10 8.65 -4.45 -9.63
CA ILE A 10 8.58 -3.96 -8.25
C ILE A 10 9.12 -2.54 -8.24
N CYS A 11 8.32 -1.57 -7.78
CA CYS A 11 8.74 -0.22 -7.49
C CYS A 11 8.94 -0.07 -5.96
N LEU A 12 10.18 0.16 -5.55
CA LEU A 12 10.55 0.42 -4.15
C LEU A 12 10.88 1.91 -3.98
N PHE A 13 10.17 2.58 -3.09
CA PHE A 13 10.37 4.00 -2.76
C PHE A 13 11.14 4.12 -1.46
N VAL A 14 12.31 4.79 -1.50
CA VAL A 14 13.21 4.95 -0.35
C VAL A 14 13.56 6.41 -0.13
N TYR A 15 13.93 6.74 1.13
CA TYR A 15 14.34 8.10 1.45
C TYR A 15 15.58 8.14 2.37
N ALA A 16 15.38 8.18 3.69
CA ALA A 16 16.43 8.47 4.66
C ALA A 16 16.46 7.49 5.85
N ARG A 17 15.92 6.26 5.67
CA ARG A 17 15.75 5.23 6.70
C ARG A 17 16.51 3.96 6.30
N LEU A 18 17.83 3.96 6.51
CA LEU A 18 18.71 2.87 6.07
C LEU A 18 18.32 1.50 6.66
N ASN A 19 18.02 1.44 7.96
CA ASN A 19 17.71 0.17 8.63
C ASN A 19 16.39 -0.42 8.13
N GLU A 20 15.36 0.41 8.02
CA GLU A 20 14.06 0.02 7.49
C GLU A 20 14.18 -0.43 6.03
N THR A 21 14.88 0.36 5.19
CA THR A 21 15.16 0.00 3.78
C THR A 21 15.85 -1.35 3.69
N ARG A 22 16.86 -1.61 4.54
CA ARG A 22 17.57 -2.90 4.57
C ARG A 22 16.63 -4.05 4.91
N ILE A 23 15.82 -3.90 5.95
CA ILE A 23 14.84 -4.92 6.38
C ILE A 23 13.84 -5.22 5.25
N THR A 24 13.34 -4.18 4.58
CA THR A 24 12.41 -4.33 3.44
C THR A 24 13.08 -5.12 2.30
N VAL A 25 14.28 -4.73 1.88
CA VAL A 25 15.01 -5.41 0.81
C VAL A 25 15.36 -6.85 1.17
N GLU A 26 15.88 -7.10 2.37
CA GLU A 26 16.22 -8.45 2.83
C GLU A 26 14.99 -9.37 2.91
N SER A 27 13.83 -8.84 3.33
CA SER A 27 12.59 -9.61 3.31
C SER A 27 12.09 -9.89 1.89
N LEU A 28 12.27 -8.94 0.97
CA LEU A 28 11.92 -9.10 -0.44
C LEU A 28 12.83 -10.16 -1.12
N GLN A 29 14.14 -10.13 -0.85
CA GLN A 29 15.11 -11.10 -1.37
C GLN A 29 14.81 -12.56 -0.93
N LYS A 30 14.10 -12.75 0.19
CA LYS A 30 13.68 -14.08 0.66
C LYS A 30 12.48 -14.65 -0.11
N ASN A 31 11.86 -13.89 -0.99
CA ASN A 31 10.78 -14.38 -1.85
C ASN A 31 11.35 -15.27 -2.97
N SER A 32 10.66 -16.35 -3.29
CA SER A 32 11.07 -17.31 -4.34
C SER A 32 11.21 -16.66 -5.71
N LEU A 33 10.36 -15.67 -6.01
CA LEU A 33 10.33 -14.98 -7.30
C LEU A 33 11.27 -13.75 -7.36
N SER A 34 12.05 -13.47 -6.32
CA SER A 34 12.93 -12.29 -6.30
C SER A 34 13.95 -12.32 -7.43
N ALA A 35 14.60 -13.47 -7.64
CA ALA A 35 15.64 -13.63 -8.69
C ALA A 35 15.09 -13.44 -10.12
N ASP A 36 13.80 -13.65 -10.33
CA ASP A 36 13.12 -13.49 -11.63
C ASP A 36 12.42 -12.14 -11.77
N SER A 37 12.37 -11.34 -10.70
CA SER A 37 11.68 -10.05 -10.66
C SER A 37 12.58 -8.90 -11.04
N GLN A 38 12.01 -7.88 -11.71
CA GLN A 38 12.67 -6.60 -11.95
C GLN A 38 12.39 -5.66 -10.78
N LEU A 39 13.43 -5.00 -10.27
CA LEU A 39 13.36 -4.05 -9.16
C LEU A 39 13.74 -2.65 -9.63
N PHE A 40 12.81 -1.70 -9.48
CA PHE A 40 12.99 -0.29 -9.76
C PHE A 40 13.00 0.47 -8.43
N ILE A 41 14.11 1.10 -8.09
CA ILE A 41 14.29 1.81 -6.82
C ILE A 41 14.24 3.31 -7.07
N PHE A 42 13.37 4.01 -6.38
CA PHE A 42 13.21 5.46 -6.44
C PHE A 42 13.71 6.07 -5.13
N SER A 43 14.85 6.78 -5.19
CA SER A 43 15.45 7.48 -4.05
C SER A 43 15.21 8.98 -4.20
N ASP A 44 14.36 9.55 -3.33
CA ASP A 44 14.09 10.97 -3.34
C ASP A 44 15.29 11.80 -2.83
N GLY A 45 15.37 13.06 -3.23
CA GLY A 45 16.42 13.98 -2.81
C GLY A 45 16.29 14.39 -1.35
N SER A 46 17.36 14.86 -0.73
CA SER A 46 17.34 15.32 0.66
C SER A 46 16.49 16.60 0.80
N LYS A 47 15.61 16.61 1.82
CA LYS A 47 14.75 17.76 2.12
C LYS A 47 15.53 18.95 2.70
N ASN A 48 16.62 18.65 3.41
CA ASN A 48 17.47 19.62 4.06
C ASN A 48 18.87 19.03 4.33
N VAL A 49 19.79 19.84 4.79
CA VAL A 49 21.18 19.44 5.07
C VAL A 49 21.28 18.30 6.10
N ASN A 50 20.38 18.26 7.08
CA ASN A 50 20.38 17.21 8.11
C ASN A 50 19.99 15.84 7.56
N ASP A 51 19.14 15.82 6.53
CA ASP A 51 18.72 14.57 5.89
C ASP A 51 19.76 14.05 4.90
N ARG A 52 20.66 14.90 4.40
CA ARG A 52 21.60 14.58 3.32
C ARG A 52 22.43 13.33 3.62
N LYS A 53 23.09 13.28 4.77
CA LYS A 53 23.92 12.12 5.16
C LYS A 53 23.10 10.82 5.24
N ARG A 54 21.85 10.90 5.70
CA ARG A 54 20.96 9.74 5.77
C ARG A 54 20.52 9.25 4.40
N VAL A 55 20.19 10.18 3.49
CA VAL A 55 19.88 9.86 2.10
C VAL A 55 21.09 9.24 1.40
N GLU A 56 22.29 9.82 1.59
CA GLU A 56 23.54 9.27 1.04
C GLU A 56 23.79 7.84 1.54
N ALA A 57 23.62 7.56 2.83
CA ALA A 57 23.76 6.21 3.39
C ALA A 57 22.77 5.20 2.79
N VAL A 58 21.52 5.61 2.52
CA VAL A 58 20.54 4.78 1.80
C VAL A 58 20.99 4.55 0.37
N ARG A 59 21.47 5.58 -0.33
CA ARG A 59 21.96 5.47 -1.72
C ARG A 59 23.16 4.54 -1.82
N GLU A 60 24.13 4.65 -0.93
CA GLU A 60 25.26 3.71 -0.86
C GLU A 60 24.79 2.26 -0.70
N TYR A 61 23.77 2.02 0.10
CA TYR A 61 23.23 0.68 0.31
C TYR A 61 22.48 0.16 -0.94
N ILE A 62 21.61 0.96 -1.55
CA ILE A 62 20.80 0.48 -2.69
C ILE A 62 21.65 0.12 -3.91
N HIS A 63 22.81 0.75 -4.10
CA HIS A 63 23.77 0.38 -5.15
C HIS A 63 24.47 -0.98 -4.91
N GLN A 64 24.38 -1.54 -3.69
CA GLN A 64 24.97 -2.84 -3.36
C GLN A 64 23.96 -3.98 -3.44
N ILE A 65 22.66 -3.69 -3.68
CA ILE A 65 21.59 -4.69 -3.73
C ILE A 65 21.82 -5.64 -4.91
N LYS A 66 21.57 -6.93 -4.66
CA LYS A 66 21.64 -8.03 -5.64
C LYS A 66 20.46 -8.99 -5.42
N GLY A 67 20.32 -9.99 -6.30
CA GLY A 67 19.33 -11.05 -6.13
C GLY A 67 17.99 -10.78 -6.82
N PHE A 68 18.01 -9.92 -7.84
CA PHE A 68 16.89 -9.65 -8.75
C PHE A 68 17.35 -9.82 -10.20
N ALA A 69 16.42 -10.08 -11.11
CA ALA A 69 16.72 -10.24 -12.54
C ALA A 69 17.33 -8.97 -13.14
N ASN A 70 16.83 -7.83 -12.75
CA ASN A 70 17.36 -6.52 -13.08
C ASN A 70 17.11 -5.53 -11.93
N ILE A 71 18.02 -4.57 -11.74
CA ILE A 71 17.87 -3.49 -10.76
C ILE A 71 18.16 -2.18 -11.46
N GLU A 72 17.17 -1.27 -11.45
CA GLU A 72 17.33 0.09 -11.91
C GLU A 72 17.09 1.08 -10.78
N ILE A 73 18.00 2.05 -10.62
CA ILE A 73 17.97 3.03 -9.54
C ILE A 73 17.75 4.42 -10.15
N TYR A 74 16.73 5.12 -9.62
CA TYR A 74 16.40 6.49 -10.00
C TYR A 74 16.60 7.39 -8.77
N GLU A 75 17.66 8.18 -8.80
CA GLU A 75 17.97 9.16 -7.78
C GLU A 75 17.51 10.54 -8.20
N SER A 76 16.78 11.22 -7.32
CA SER A 76 16.36 12.61 -7.55
C SER A 76 17.32 13.57 -6.87
N ASP A 77 17.76 14.61 -7.57
CA ASP A 77 18.63 15.66 -7.00
C ASP A 77 17.87 16.55 -6.02
N VAL A 78 16.55 16.65 -6.19
CA VAL A 78 15.65 17.48 -5.37
C VAL A 78 14.65 16.62 -4.63
N ASN A 79 14.22 17.09 -3.46
CA ASN A 79 13.14 16.43 -2.73
C ASN A 79 11.79 16.75 -3.37
N LYS A 80 11.15 15.75 -3.95
CA LYS A 80 9.81 15.83 -4.55
C LYS A 80 8.70 15.61 -3.52
N GLY A 81 9.05 14.99 -2.40
CA GLY A 81 8.08 14.46 -1.44
C GLY A 81 7.49 13.11 -1.89
N LEU A 82 6.97 12.36 -0.91
CA LEU A 82 6.52 10.99 -1.14
C LEU A 82 5.45 10.88 -2.24
N ALA A 83 4.46 11.78 -2.25
CA ALA A 83 3.34 11.67 -3.17
C ALA A 83 3.77 11.86 -4.63
N ASP A 84 4.54 12.89 -4.93
CA ASP A 84 4.99 13.19 -6.30
C ASP A 84 6.04 12.17 -6.77
N SER A 85 6.95 11.75 -5.88
CA SER A 85 7.92 10.69 -6.17
C SER A 85 7.21 9.38 -6.54
N LEU A 86 6.22 8.98 -5.75
CA LEU A 86 5.45 7.76 -5.96
C LEU A 86 4.61 7.84 -7.24
N ILE A 87 3.85 8.91 -7.44
CA ILE A 87 2.99 9.06 -8.62
C ILE A 87 3.85 9.05 -9.89
N SER A 88 4.92 9.83 -9.93
CA SER A 88 5.78 9.90 -11.12
C SER A 88 6.54 8.60 -11.39
N GLY A 89 7.06 7.96 -10.34
CA GLY A 89 7.79 6.70 -10.44
C GLY A 89 6.89 5.55 -10.90
N ILE A 90 5.72 5.39 -10.30
CA ILE A 90 4.76 4.37 -10.74
C ILE A 90 4.31 4.63 -12.17
N THR A 91 3.96 5.88 -12.52
CA THR A 91 3.52 6.22 -13.87
C THR A 91 4.56 5.84 -14.92
N LYS A 92 5.84 6.09 -14.64
CA LYS A 92 6.94 5.69 -15.53
C LYS A 92 6.94 4.19 -15.79
N ILE A 93 6.91 3.37 -14.74
CA ILE A 93 7.05 1.93 -14.86
C ILE A 93 5.75 1.27 -15.37
N ILE A 94 4.60 1.67 -14.86
CA ILE A 94 3.33 1.04 -15.23
C ILE A 94 2.93 1.30 -16.69
N THR A 95 3.38 2.41 -17.27
CA THR A 95 3.18 2.73 -18.70
C THR A 95 3.87 1.71 -19.59
N GLU A 96 5.04 1.25 -19.20
CA GLU A 96 5.81 0.25 -19.94
C GLU A 96 5.35 -1.17 -19.66
N TYR A 97 5.19 -1.53 -18.39
CA TYR A 97 4.95 -2.91 -17.95
C TYR A 97 3.47 -3.27 -17.75
N ARG A 98 2.56 -2.29 -17.86
CA ARG A 98 1.09 -2.44 -17.77
C ARG A 98 0.55 -2.80 -16.39
N LYS A 99 1.36 -3.32 -15.49
CA LYS A 99 1.06 -3.65 -14.09
C LYS A 99 2.28 -3.37 -13.22
N VAL A 100 2.09 -3.23 -11.91
CA VAL A 100 3.18 -2.90 -10.98
C VAL A 100 2.89 -3.41 -9.57
N ILE A 101 3.94 -3.77 -8.84
CA ILE A 101 3.93 -3.95 -7.38
C ILE A 101 4.67 -2.77 -6.76
N VAL A 102 4.10 -2.19 -5.70
CA VAL A 102 4.62 -0.96 -5.07
C VAL A 102 4.94 -1.22 -3.60
N LEU A 103 6.14 -0.84 -3.19
CA LEU A 103 6.66 -0.96 -1.83
C LEU A 103 7.20 0.38 -1.34
N GLU A 104 7.02 0.64 -0.05
CA GLU A 104 7.71 1.69 0.71
C GLU A 104 8.84 1.07 1.54
N ASP A 105 9.78 1.87 2.04
CA ASP A 105 11.02 1.42 2.69
C ASP A 105 10.85 0.87 4.12
N ASP A 106 9.63 0.77 4.66
CA ASP A 106 9.35 0.37 6.03
C ASP A 106 8.51 -0.89 6.18
N LEU A 107 8.59 -1.79 5.21
CA LEU A 107 7.76 -3.00 5.14
C LEU A 107 8.58 -4.25 5.41
N VAL A 108 7.99 -5.22 6.11
CA VAL A 108 8.49 -6.58 6.21
C VAL A 108 7.54 -7.50 5.46
N LEU A 109 8.07 -8.27 4.52
CA LEU A 109 7.30 -9.10 3.61
C LEU A 109 7.34 -10.56 4.02
N SER A 110 6.25 -11.31 3.82
CA SER A 110 6.24 -12.76 3.89
C SER A 110 7.03 -13.35 2.72
N THR A 111 7.53 -14.57 2.88
CA THR A 111 8.32 -15.28 1.84
C THR A 111 7.51 -15.61 0.58
N ASN A 112 6.17 -15.52 0.66
CA ASN A 112 5.23 -15.77 -0.43
C ASN A 112 4.49 -14.51 -0.89
N PHE A 113 5.02 -13.32 -0.56
CA PHE A 113 4.41 -12.05 -0.97
C PHE A 113 4.38 -11.89 -2.49
N LEU A 114 5.50 -12.17 -3.18
CA LEU A 114 5.58 -12.03 -4.64
C LEU A 114 4.73 -13.07 -5.37
N ASP A 115 4.63 -14.30 -4.86
CA ASP A 115 3.74 -15.33 -5.40
C ASP A 115 2.28 -14.83 -5.34
N TYR A 116 1.84 -14.38 -4.17
CA TYR A 116 0.50 -13.85 -3.96
C TYR A 116 0.19 -12.66 -4.87
N MET A 117 1.10 -11.67 -4.92
CA MET A 117 0.87 -10.46 -5.71
C MET A 117 0.78 -10.74 -7.20
N ASN A 118 1.67 -11.59 -7.74
CA ASN A 118 1.67 -11.91 -9.17
C ASN A 118 0.47 -12.75 -9.57
N GLU A 119 0.11 -13.77 -8.77
CA GLU A 119 -1.10 -14.57 -9.04
C GLU A 119 -2.37 -13.70 -8.97
N ALA A 120 -2.49 -12.84 -7.94
CA ALA A 120 -3.65 -11.97 -7.79
C ALA A 120 -3.74 -10.93 -8.93
N LEU A 121 -2.62 -10.29 -9.29
CA LEU A 121 -2.58 -9.36 -10.42
C LEU A 121 -2.96 -10.05 -11.74
N THR A 122 -2.57 -11.28 -11.95
CA THR A 122 -2.94 -12.05 -13.14
C THR A 122 -4.41 -12.44 -13.11
N PHE A 123 -4.90 -12.97 -11.99
CA PHE A 123 -6.29 -13.44 -11.86
C PHE A 123 -7.32 -12.30 -11.99
N TYR A 124 -7.01 -11.12 -11.48
CA TYR A 124 -7.93 -9.98 -11.46
C TYR A 124 -7.73 -8.99 -12.61
N GLU A 125 -6.82 -9.22 -13.53
CA GLU A 125 -6.52 -8.30 -14.64
C GLU A 125 -7.76 -7.90 -15.46
N ASP A 126 -8.60 -8.87 -15.81
CA ASP A 126 -9.82 -8.65 -16.57
C ASP A 126 -11.05 -8.30 -15.72
N LYS A 127 -10.94 -8.40 -14.40
CA LYS A 127 -12.02 -8.08 -13.45
C LYS A 127 -12.02 -6.58 -13.13
N LYS A 128 -12.56 -5.77 -14.05
CA LYS A 128 -12.45 -4.29 -14.04
C LYS A 128 -13.00 -3.59 -12.79
N ARG A 129 -13.80 -4.28 -11.97
CA ARG A 129 -14.24 -3.76 -10.65
C ARG A 129 -13.16 -3.84 -9.58
N ILE A 130 -12.09 -4.59 -9.79
CA ILE A 130 -10.94 -4.63 -8.90
C ILE A 130 -9.97 -3.52 -9.29
N PHE A 131 -9.67 -2.66 -8.32
CA PHE A 131 -8.84 -1.48 -8.50
C PHE A 131 -7.37 -1.74 -8.17
N SER A 132 -7.15 -2.44 -7.08
CA SER A 132 -5.81 -2.77 -6.58
C SER A 132 -5.80 -4.07 -5.79
N ILE A 133 -4.62 -4.62 -5.63
CA ILE A 133 -4.32 -5.77 -4.79
C ILE A 133 -3.47 -5.29 -3.62
N SER A 134 -3.88 -5.59 -2.39
CA SER A 134 -3.19 -5.25 -1.16
C SER A 134 -2.41 -6.44 -0.63
N GLY A 135 -1.20 -6.23 -0.15
CA GLY A 135 -0.45 -7.25 0.61
C GLY A 135 -0.83 -7.27 2.09
N PHE A 136 -1.37 -6.16 2.60
CA PHE A 136 -1.73 -6.00 4.01
C PHE A 136 -3.15 -6.48 4.30
N SER A 137 -3.32 -7.11 5.46
CA SER A 137 -4.61 -7.44 6.06
C SER A 137 -4.57 -7.26 7.57
N PHE A 138 -5.71 -6.91 8.14
CA PHE A 138 -5.94 -7.06 9.57
C PHE A 138 -6.12 -8.54 9.96
N SER A 139 -5.89 -8.86 11.23
CA SER A 139 -6.26 -10.15 11.80
C SER A 139 -7.80 -10.23 11.94
N LEU A 140 -8.47 -10.68 10.89
CA LEU A 140 -9.93 -10.81 10.83
C LEU A 140 -10.37 -12.25 11.09
N LYS A 141 -11.62 -12.42 11.50
CA LYS A 141 -12.27 -13.73 11.61
C LYS A 141 -13.05 -14.01 10.33
N TYR A 142 -12.86 -15.19 9.79
CA TYR A 142 -13.55 -15.67 8.59
C TYR A 142 -14.58 -16.74 8.95
N PRO A 143 -15.69 -16.89 8.19
CA PRO A 143 -16.60 -18.04 8.32
C PRO A 143 -15.82 -19.36 8.18
N LYS A 144 -16.28 -20.43 8.85
CA LYS A 144 -15.58 -21.74 8.82
C LYS A 144 -15.53 -22.36 7.42
N ASP A 145 -16.49 -22.03 6.58
CA ASP A 145 -16.63 -22.49 5.20
C ASP A 145 -16.02 -21.51 4.17
N TYR A 146 -15.32 -20.48 4.63
CA TYR A 146 -14.65 -19.53 3.75
C TYR A 146 -13.45 -20.18 3.06
N LYS A 147 -13.54 -20.34 1.73
CA LYS A 147 -12.59 -21.14 0.93
C LYS A 147 -11.51 -20.29 0.24
N TYR A 148 -11.61 -18.98 0.31
CA TYR A 148 -10.75 -18.07 -0.44
C TYR A 148 -9.61 -17.53 0.45
N ASP A 149 -8.46 -17.27 -0.18
CA ASP A 149 -7.31 -16.66 0.48
C ASP A 149 -7.37 -15.13 0.46
N VAL A 150 -8.41 -14.55 -0.11
CA VAL A 150 -8.61 -13.12 -0.28
C VAL A 150 -10.01 -12.68 0.14
N ALA A 151 -10.15 -11.38 0.44
CA ALA A 151 -11.43 -10.72 0.65
C ALA A 151 -11.43 -9.33 0.00
N LEU A 152 -12.58 -8.66 -0.03
CA LEU A 152 -12.77 -7.39 -0.73
C LEU A 152 -13.03 -6.23 0.24
N SER A 153 -12.44 -5.07 -0.03
CA SER A 153 -12.63 -3.86 0.74
C SER A 153 -13.02 -2.64 -0.11
N LEU A 154 -13.53 -1.61 0.57
CA LEU A 154 -13.84 -0.29 0.01
C LEU A 154 -12.67 0.69 0.16
N ARG A 155 -11.54 0.23 0.66
CA ARG A 155 -10.36 1.06 0.91
C ARG A 155 -9.12 0.29 0.53
N ALA A 156 -8.33 0.86 -0.37
CA ALA A 156 -7.02 0.36 -0.71
C ALA A 156 -6.03 0.54 0.46
N SER A 157 -5.05 -0.35 0.55
CA SER A 157 -3.93 -0.22 1.48
C SER A 157 -2.70 0.27 0.72
N SER A 158 -1.87 1.08 1.39
CA SER A 158 -0.57 1.53 0.86
C SER A 158 0.59 0.60 1.20
N TRP A 159 0.36 -0.45 1.98
CA TRP A 159 1.42 -1.34 2.45
C TRP A 159 1.57 -2.56 1.56
N GLY A 160 2.53 -2.47 0.63
CA GLY A 160 2.77 -3.53 -0.35
C GLY A 160 1.53 -3.81 -1.19
N TRP A 161 1.39 -3.13 -2.30
CA TRP A 161 0.19 -3.19 -3.13
C TRP A 161 0.54 -3.24 -4.62
N GLY A 162 -0.44 -3.53 -5.44
CA GLY A 162 -0.26 -3.56 -6.90
C GLY A 162 -1.51 -3.13 -7.64
N THR A 163 -1.34 -2.70 -8.89
CA THR A 163 -2.43 -2.26 -9.77
C THR A 163 -2.01 -2.39 -11.25
N TRP A 164 -2.90 -2.00 -12.15
CA TRP A 164 -2.71 -2.04 -13.60
C TRP A 164 -2.81 -0.66 -14.21
N LEU A 165 -2.25 -0.47 -15.41
CA LEU A 165 -2.24 0.81 -16.10
C LEU A 165 -3.63 1.38 -16.32
N ASP A 166 -4.58 0.58 -16.77
CA ASP A 166 -5.95 1.02 -17.07
C ASP A 166 -6.75 1.45 -15.83
N ARG A 167 -6.29 1.11 -14.61
CA ARG A 167 -6.82 1.62 -13.34
C ARG A 167 -6.05 2.84 -12.86
N TRP A 168 -4.76 2.92 -13.18
CA TRP A 168 -3.85 3.98 -12.74
C TRP A 168 -3.96 5.26 -13.58
N GLU A 169 -3.90 5.11 -14.90
CA GLU A 169 -3.85 6.23 -15.85
C GLU A 169 -5.01 7.24 -15.70
N PRO A 170 -6.29 6.81 -15.52
CA PRO A 170 -7.41 7.73 -15.44
C PRO A 170 -7.62 8.37 -14.06
N ILE A 171 -6.69 8.20 -13.10
CA ILE A 171 -6.85 8.77 -11.76
C ILE A 171 -6.78 10.30 -11.80
N ASP A 172 -7.80 10.95 -11.22
CA ASP A 172 -7.84 12.40 -11.03
C ASP A 172 -6.98 12.81 -9.81
N TRP A 173 -5.67 12.91 -10.01
CA TRP A 173 -4.72 13.29 -8.97
C TRP A 173 -4.90 14.71 -8.44
N GLU A 174 -5.55 15.58 -9.21
CA GLU A 174 -5.83 16.98 -8.85
C GLU A 174 -7.17 17.15 -8.12
N LEU A 175 -7.96 16.06 -7.98
CA LEU A 175 -9.26 16.07 -7.31
C LEU A 175 -10.27 17.08 -7.92
N LYS A 176 -10.27 17.25 -9.24
CA LYS A 176 -11.23 18.13 -9.97
C LYS A 176 -12.68 17.75 -9.68
N SER A 177 -12.92 16.44 -9.50
CA SER A 177 -14.24 15.87 -9.17
C SER A 177 -14.73 16.21 -7.75
N TYR A 178 -13.85 16.73 -6.86
CA TYR A 178 -14.21 17.06 -5.47
C TYR A 178 -15.33 18.08 -5.34
N SER A 179 -15.49 19.00 -6.29
CA SER A 179 -16.55 20.01 -6.28
C SER A 179 -17.95 19.38 -6.18
N SER A 180 -18.19 18.26 -6.85
CA SER A 180 -19.45 17.51 -6.82
C SER A 180 -19.63 16.67 -5.54
N PHE A 181 -18.57 16.43 -4.79
CA PHE A 181 -18.56 15.66 -3.54
C PHE A 181 -18.78 16.58 -2.32
N LYS A 182 -18.20 17.78 -2.34
CA LYS A 182 -17.99 18.67 -1.19
C LYS A 182 -19.23 18.90 -0.31
N TRP A 183 -20.40 19.05 -0.92
CA TRP A 183 -21.65 19.38 -0.22
C TRP A 183 -22.66 18.22 -0.17
N ASP A 184 -22.31 17.06 -0.71
CA ASP A 184 -23.22 15.92 -0.77
C ASP A 184 -23.02 15.01 0.46
N LEU A 185 -23.91 15.15 1.45
CA LEU A 185 -23.87 14.36 2.68
C LEU A 185 -23.96 12.85 2.41
N LEU A 186 -24.74 12.41 1.42
CA LEU A 186 -24.85 10.98 1.08
C LEU A 186 -23.55 10.43 0.51
N LYS A 187 -22.83 11.20 -0.30
CA LYS A 187 -21.51 10.82 -0.79
C LYS A 187 -20.51 10.72 0.36
N HIS A 188 -20.53 11.64 1.33
CA HIS A 188 -19.70 11.56 2.53
C HIS A 188 -19.97 10.28 3.34
N ILE A 189 -21.25 9.97 3.60
CA ILE A 189 -21.64 8.75 4.33
C ILE A 189 -21.15 7.51 3.58
N ARG A 190 -21.37 7.43 2.26
CA ARG A 190 -20.93 6.28 1.43
C ARG A 190 -19.41 6.15 1.38
N PHE A 191 -18.68 7.24 1.21
CA PHE A 191 -17.22 7.24 1.20
C PHE A 191 -16.66 6.79 2.54
N ASN A 192 -17.25 7.24 3.64
CA ASN A 192 -16.86 6.87 4.98
C ASN A 192 -17.19 5.40 5.35
N LEU A 193 -17.89 4.64 4.50
CA LEU A 193 -17.97 3.17 4.64
C LEU A 193 -16.61 2.49 4.46
N GLY A 194 -15.64 3.11 3.78
CA GLY A 194 -14.25 2.65 3.73
C GLY A 194 -13.40 3.07 4.95
N GLY A 195 -13.94 3.96 5.79
CA GLY A 195 -13.26 4.49 6.98
C GLY A 195 -13.79 5.86 7.38
N SER A 196 -14.09 6.06 8.67
CA SER A 196 -14.66 7.30 9.21
C SER A 196 -13.76 8.54 9.08
N ASP A 197 -12.53 8.36 8.63
CA ASP A 197 -11.50 9.39 8.42
C ASP A 197 -11.45 9.92 6.98
N LEU A 198 -11.99 9.16 6.02
CA LEU A 198 -11.75 9.40 4.60
C LEU A 198 -12.22 10.78 4.13
N SER A 199 -13.45 11.16 4.42
CA SER A 199 -13.96 12.50 4.02
C SER A 199 -13.15 13.63 4.64
N ARG A 200 -12.71 13.48 5.90
CA ARG A 200 -11.86 14.47 6.58
C ARG A 200 -10.47 14.53 5.95
N MET A 201 -9.86 13.39 5.63
CA MET A 201 -8.57 13.34 4.96
C MET A 201 -8.64 13.98 3.58
N LEU A 202 -9.67 13.65 2.79
CA LEU A 202 -9.88 14.24 1.48
C LEU A 202 -10.03 15.77 1.56
N HIS A 203 -10.83 16.27 2.50
CA HIS A 203 -10.95 17.71 2.71
C HIS A 203 -9.62 18.36 3.08
N ARG A 204 -8.81 17.73 3.93
CA ARG A 204 -7.48 18.24 4.29
C ARG A 204 -6.52 18.24 3.10
N GLN A 205 -6.59 17.23 2.22
CA GLN A 205 -5.81 17.15 0.99
C GLN A 205 -6.15 18.32 0.06
N VAL A 206 -7.44 18.55 -0.21
CA VAL A 206 -7.89 19.67 -1.07
C VAL A 206 -7.52 21.04 -0.49
N LYS A 207 -7.39 21.15 0.85
CA LYS A 207 -6.94 22.39 1.52
C LYS A 207 -5.41 22.52 1.62
N GLY A 208 -4.63 21.63 1.02
CA GLY A 208 -3.17 21.63 1.10
C GLY A 208 -2.62 21.38 2.52
N LYS A 209 -3.44 20.85 3.45
CA LYS A 209 -3.02 20.56 4.84
C LYS A 209 -2.31 19.22 5.00
N ILE A 210 -2.40 18.38 4.03
CA ILE A 210 -1.67 17.11 3.89
C ILE A 210 -1.34 16.90 2.43
N ASP A 211 -0.27 16.17 2.17
CA ASP A 211 0.05 15.64 0.84
C ASP A 211 0.02 14.11 0.90
N SER A 212 -1.09 13.54 0.41
CA SER A 212 -1.35 12.11 0.50
C SER A 212 -1.84 11.58 -0.85
N TRP A 213 -0.97 10.83 -1.53
CA TRP A 213 -1.36 10.09 -2.72
C TRP A 213 -2.49 9.08 -2.42
N ALA A 214 -2.40 8.40 -1.27
CA ALA A 214 -3.32 7.34 -0.90
C ALA A 214 -4.78 7.80 -0.74
N ILE A 215 -5.04 9.02 -0.23
CA ILE A 215 -6.41 9.52 -0.15
C ILE A 215 -6.97 9.88 -1.53
N ARG A 216 -6.13 10.37 -2.45
CA ARG A 216 -6.50 10.65 -3.84
C ARG A 216 -6.84 9.34 -4.57
N PHE A 217 -6.01 8.31 -4.40
CA PHE A 217 -6.21 6.96 -4.93
C PHE A 217 -7.51 6.32 -4.39
N THR A 218 -7.72 6.35 -3.06
CA THR A 218 -8.95 5.82 -2.43
C THR A 218 -10.20 6.59 -2.83
N TYR A 219 -10.10 7.90 -3.04
CA TYR A 219 -11.23 8.69 -3.51
C TYR A 219 -11.62 8.33 -4.94
N TYR A 220 -10.65 8.14 -5.82
CA TYR A 220 -10.89 7.66 -7.18
C TYR A 220 -11.53 6.26 -7.19
N GLN A 221 -11.04 5.34 -6.34
CA GLN A 221 -11.65 4.03 -6.11
C GLN A 221 -13.13 4.17 -5.75
N TYR A 222 -13.46 5.06 -4.81
CA TYR A 222 -14.84 5.29 -4.39
C TYR A 222 -15.73 5.85 -5.51
N VAL A 223 -15.27 6.90 -6.21
CA VAL A 223 -16.06 7.55 -7.27
C VAL A 223 -16.46 6.57 -8.37
N ASN A 224 -15.58 5.63 -8.69
CA ASN A 224 -15.79 4.63 -9.73
C ASN A 224 -16.39 3.30 -9.21
N ASN A 225 -16.78 3.24 -7.93
CA ASN A 225 -17.35 2.04 -7.30
C ASN A 225 -16.44 0.80 -7.43
N TYR A 226 -15.15 1.00 -7.37
CA TYR A 226 -14.15 -0.05 -7.40
C TYR A 226 -13.92 -0.67 -6.03
N LEU A 227 -13.30 -1.84 -6.01
CA LEU A 227 -12.96 -2.61 -4.82
C LEU A 227 -11.46 -2.91 -4.78
N ASP A 228 -10.92 -3.02 -3.59
CA ASP A 228 -9.58 -3.53 -3.33
C ASP A 228 -9.65 -5.00 -2.88
N VAL A 229 -8.68 -5.79 -3.29
CA VAL A 229 -8.49 -7.17 -2.83
C VAL A 229 -7.42 -7.18 -1.75
N PHE A 230 -7.67 -7.83 -0.63
CA PHE A 230 -6.68 -8.02 0.43
C PHE A 230 -6.60 -9.50 0.86
N PRO A 231 -5.43 -9.98 1.30
CA PRO A 231 -5.24 -11.38 1.69
C PRO A 231 -5.90 -11.69 3.02
N THR A 232 -6.34 -12.94 3.23
CA THR A 232 -6.86 -13.39 4.53
C THR A 232 -5.79 -13.49 5.61
N LYS A 233 -4.53 -13.74 5.21
CA LYS A 233 -3.32 -13.69 6.05
C LYS A 233 -2.41 -12.60 5.51
N SER A 234 -2.03 -11.64 6.34
CA SER A 234 -1.23 -10.51 5.88
C SER A 234 0.11 -10.95 5.29
N LYS A 235 0.41 -10.49 4.10
CA LYS A 235 1.70 -10.70 3.42
C LYS A 235 2.73 -9.62 3.77
N VAL A 236 2.29 -8.60 4.51
CA VAL A 236 3.10 -7.44 4.85
C VAL A 236 2.78 -6.98 6.27
N ILE A 237 3.82 -6.60 7.01
CA ILE A 237 3.69 -5.79 8.23
C ILE A 237 4.49 -4.50 8.05
N ASN A 238 4.01 -3.41 8.64
CA ASN A 238 4.72 -2.14 8.63
C ASN A 238 5.62 -2.04 9.86
N ASN A 239 6.91 -1.83 9.63
CA ASN A 239 7.94 -1.66 10.67
C ASN A 239 8.32 -0.17 10.88
N GLY A 240 7.66 0.74 10.19
CA GLY A 240 7.99 2.18 10.17
C GLY A 240 7.48 2.98 11.37
N PHE A 241 6.93 2.34 12.41
CA PHE A 241 6.47 3.01 13.63
C PHE A 241 7.62 3.36 14.59
N THR A 242 8.70 3.92 14.07
CA THR A 242 9.87 4.37 14.82
C THR A 242 9.78 5.87 15.10
N SER A 243 10.67 6.38 15.94
CA SER A 243 10.79 7.83 16.22
C SER A 243 11.11 8.68 14.99
N GLU A 244 11.58 8.05 13.92
CA GLU A 244 11.98 8.69 12.66
C GLU A 244 10.88 8.70 11.59
N SER A 245 9.71 8.12 11.87
CA SER A 245 8.61 8.05 10.91
C SER A 245 8.04 9.44 10.57
N THR A 246 7.81 9.69 9.28
CA THR A 246 7.33 10.98 8.74
C THR A 246 5.88 11.28 9.10
N HIS A 247 5.03 10.25 9.18
CA HIS A 247 3.58 10.42 9.34
C HIS A 247 3.00 9.81 10.62
N THR A 248 3.67 8.85 11.25
CA THR A 248 3.13 8.15 12.42
C THR A 248 4.22 7.88 13.45
N LYS A 249 4.26 8.68 14.52
CA LYS A 249 5.27 8.61 15.58
C LYS A 249 5.02 7.56 16.66
N TYR A 250 3.95 6.78 16.58
CA TYR A 250 3.56 5.80 17.61
C TYR A 250 3.01 4.53 16.96
N LYS A 251 3.44 3.37 17.46
CA LYS A 251 2.85 2.09 17.12
C LYS A 251 1.36 2.10 17.51
N SER A 252 0.50 1.72 16.60
CA SER A 252 -0.94 1.66 16.83
C SER A 252 -1.37 0.20 16.84
N ASP A 253 -1.88 -0.30 17.97
CA ASP A 253 -2.43 -1.65 18.10
C ASP A 253 -3.53 -1.95 17.07
N ARG A 254 -4.13 -0.89 16.52
CA ARG A 254 -5.18 -0.99 15.50
C ARG A 254 -4.70 -1.64 14.20
N PHE A 255 -3.43 -1.49 13.87
CA PHE A 255 -2.81 -2.05 12.66
C PHE A 255 -1.96 -3.29 12.95
N ASP A 256 -2.00 -3.78 14.21
CA ASP A 256 -1.33 -5.03 14.51
C ASP A 256 -1.95 -6.17 13.71
N THR A 257 -1.08 -6.91 13.05
CA THR A 257 -1.42 -8.10 12.28
C THR A 257 -0.27 -9.10 12.38
N THR A 258 -0.57 -10.34 12.05
CA THR A 258 0.43 -11.40 12.00
C THR A 258 0.84 -11.62 10.55
N LEU A 259 2.14 -11.61 10.30
CA LEU A 259 2.69 -11.92 8.99
C LEU A 259 2.40 -13.39 8.64
N ASP A 260 2.03 -13.67 7.40
CA ASP A 260 1.92 -15.04 6.92
C ASP A 260 3.29 -15.71 6.89
N ILE A 261 3.44 -16.78 7.65
CA ILE A 261 4.66 -17.61 7.73
C ILE A 261 4.52 -18.93 6.98
N SER A 262 3.41 -19.12 6.25
CA SER A 262 3.19 -20.34 5.47
C SER A 262 4.04 -20.31 4.20
N GLU A 263 4.34 -21.51 3.68
CA GLU A 263 5.04 -21.69 2.41
C GLU A 263 4.08 -21.81 1.21
N GLN A 264 2.82 -21.36 1.38
CA GLN A 264 1.79 -21.40 0.35
C GLN A 264 2.24 -20.60 -0.89
N ARG A 265 2.15 -21.22 -2.08
CA ARG A 265 2.57 -20.62 -3.36
C ARG A 265 1.42 -20.45 -4.35
N THR A 266 0.28 -21.07 -4.10
CA THR A 266 -0.93 -20.97 -4.94
C THR A 266 -2.09 -20.53 -4.08
N PHE A 267 -2.95 -19.66 -4.60
CA PHE A 267 -3.98 -18.99 -3.83
C PHE A 267 -5.37 -19.16 -4.46
N SER A 268 -6.37 -19.26 -3.59
CA SER A 268 -7.78 -19.35 -4.00
C SER A 268 -8.40 -17.96 -4.04
N PHE A 269 -8.77 -17.49 -5.24
CA PHE A 269 -9.31 -16.17 -5.48
C PHE A 269 -10.84 -16.17 -5.65
N LEU A 270 -11.47 -15.03 -5.38
CA LEU A 270 -12.89 -14.80 -5.58
C LEU A 270 -13.22 -14.60 -7.05
N GLU A 271 -13.96 -15.53 -7.65
CA GLU A 271 -14.53 -15.37 -9.00
C GLU A 271 -15.64 -14.33 -9.01
N ASP A 272 -16.56 -14.44 -8.05
CA ASP A 272 -17.68 -13.53 -7.89
C ASP A 272 -17.26 -12.32 -7.05
N ILE A 273 -17.31 -11.14 -7.65
CA ILE A 273 -16.88 -9.89 -7.00
C ILE A 273 -17.99 -9.37 -6.08
N LYS A 274 -18.25 -10.12 -5.01
CA LYS A 274 -19.21 -9.78 -3.94
C LYS A 274 -18.50 -9.66 -2.60
N LYS A 275 -18.78 -8.57 -1.89
CA LYS A 275 -18.26 -8.37 -0.53
C LYS A 275 -19.03 -9.21 0.47
N GLU A 276 -18.32 -9.98 1.28
CA GLU A 276 -18.89 -10.64 2.45
C GLU A 276 -19.21 -9.62 3.55
N LYS A 277 -20.48 -9.51 3.94
CA LYS A 277 -20.94 -8.52 4.92
C LYS A 277 -20.23 -8.65 6.27
N TYR A 278 -20.00 -9.89 6.71
CA TYR A 278 -19.35 -10.19 7.99
C TYR A 278 -17.89 -9.69 8.00
N ILE A 279 -17.14 -9.95 6.93
CA ILE A 279 -15.74 -9.53 6.77
C ILE A 279 -15.67 -8.00 6.63
N THR A 280 -16.51 -7.42 5.77
CA THR A 280 -16.58 -5.97 5.56
C THR A 280 -16.87 -5.21 6.85
N LYS A 281 -17.76 -5.72 7.72
CA LYS A 281 -18.06 -5.11 9.02
C LYS A 281 -16.86 -5.12 9.96
N GLN A 282 -16.07 -6.19 9.98
CA GLN A 282 -14.87 -6.27 10.79
C GLN A 282 -13.79 -5.32 10.26
N PHE A 283 -13.54 -5.32 8.96
CA PHE A 283 -12.60 -4.41 8.32
C PHE A 283 -12.95 -2.94 8.65
N TYR A 284 -14.21 -2.56 8.46
CA TYR A 284 -14.69 -1.22 8.80
C TYR A 284 -14.47 -0.87 10.28
N LYS A 285 -14.61 -1.82 11.22
CA LYS A 285 -14.42 -1.59 12.65
C LYS A 285 -13.03 -1.02 12.98
N HIS A 286 -11.98 -1.44 12.28
CA HIS A 286 -10.62 -0.92 12.46
C HIS A 286 -10.51 0.56 12.04
N TYR A 287 -11.26 0.99 11.03
CA TYR A 287 -11.28 2.37 10.54
C TYR A 287 -12.44 3.20 11.11
N SER A 288 -13.31 2.63 11.94
CA SER A 288 -14.45 3.34 12.53
C SER A 288 -14.02 4.40 13.54
N PHE A 289 -14.92 5.34 13.83
CA PHE A 289 -14.69 6.35 14.86
C PHE A 289 -14.37 5.73 16.22
N ILE A 290 -15.10 4.67 16.62
CA ILE A 290 -14.91 3.95 17.89
C ILE A 290 -13.53 3.23 17.89
N GLY A 291 -13.15 2.58 16.80
CA GLY A 291 -11.81 1.93 16.67
C GLY A 291 -10.69 2.93 16.84
N ARG A 292 -10.80 4.10 16.21
CA ARG A 292 -9.83 5.20 16.31
C ARG A 292 -9.79 5.84 17.69
N LEU A 293 -10.93 5.93 18.37
CA LEU A 293 -11.01 6.47 19.71
C LEU A 293 -10.35 5.53 20.72
N LYS A 294 -10.58 4.23 20.63
CA LYS A 294 -9.90 3.21 21.45
C LYS A 294 -8.37 3.28 21.31
N ASP A 295 -7.88 3.37 20.08
CA ASP A 295 -6.46 3.53 19.78
C ASP A 295 -5.86 4.81 20.42
N LYS A 296 -6.62 5.88 20.47
CA LYS A 296 -6.19 7.13 21.12
C LYS A 296 -6.11 6.99 22.66
N PHE A 297 -7.03 6.27 23.27
CA PHE A 297 -7.04 6.04 24.72
C PHE A 297 -5.99 5.03 25.16
N SER A 298 -5.70 3.98 24.41
CA SER A 298 -4.60 3.05 24.70
C SER A 298 -3.25 3.76 24.73
N LYS A 299 -3.03 4.76 23.87
CA LYS A 299 -1.84 5.60 23.85
C LYS A 299 -1.70 6.52 25.07
N THR A 300 -2.81 6.96 25.63
CA THR A 300 -2.80 7.86 26.80
C THR A 300 -2.45 7.10 28.09
N SER A 301 -2.90 5.86 28.23
CA SER A 301 -2.57 5.01 29.37
C SER A 301 -1.09 4.64 29.43
N TRP A 302 -0.39 4.54 28.30
CA TRP A 302 1.04 4.26 28.23
C TRP A 302 1.93 5.44 28.65
N LYS A 303 1.42 6.69 28.51
CA LYS A 303 2.13 7.90 28.96
C LYS A 303 2.04 8.13 30.48
N ILE A 304 1.07 7.52 31.16
CA ILE A 304 0.86 7.67 32.60
C ILE A 304 1.75 6.70 33.39
N ASN A 305 2.25 5.63 32.76
CA ASN A 305 3.07 4.58 33.38
C ASN A 305 4.57 4.70 33.03
N LYS A 306 5.05 5.85 32.61
CA LYS A 306 6.45 6.27 32.48
C LYS A 306 6.68 7.56 33.28
#